data_611c703530be11bbc4b5f19157cb399a
#
_entry.id   611c703530be11bbc4b5f19157cb399a
#
_cell.length_a   1.000
_cell.length_b   1.000
_cell.length_c   1.000
_cell.angle_alpha   90.00
_cell.angle_beta   90.00
_cell.angle_gamma   90.00
#
_symmetry.space_group_name_H-M   'P 1'
#
loop_
_entity.id
_entity.type
_entity.pdbx_description
1 polymer ?
#
loop_
_entity_poly.entity_id
_entity_poly.type
_entity_poly.pdbx_seq_one_letter_code
_entity_poly.pdbx_strand_id
1 'polypeptide(L)'
;MAIKKKKVAFLYPGQGAQMPGMGLDFYEQNSAAAAVVDTAQSVLDFDVKSLCFAKNDLLNRTEYTQPCLVTCCLAMTAAILETGIAPNMTAGLSLGEYAAIATAGAMDIKTALLLVRKRGLLMQNATKDGFGGMAAVLGLEPDVLEALLKNTDAVTVANYNCPGQQVITGETQALLEMIPRLKKNGAKVIPLKVSGPFHSPFMKPAGEKLERELEQVRLSELQIPYVSNVSAQPITKTEQIWSLLSQGVYSPVKWEQSMRTMLAEGVEYFVEIGPGHTLSTLLKKINAEAKICTVSTMEDLVRMQDFLNETV
;
A
#
# COMPACT_ATOMS: atom_id res chain seq x y z
N MET A 1 13.71 4.03 -36.63
CA MET A 1 13.08 3.18 -35.59
C MET A 1 12.58 4.11 -34.50
N ALA A 2 11.29 4.06 -34.13
CA ALA A 2 10.79 4.84 -33.00
C ALA A 2 11.43 4.26 -31.72
N ILE A 3 12.07 5.10 -30.91
CA ILE A 3 12.60 4.73 -29.61
C ILE A 3 11.39 4.30 -28.77
N LYS A 4 11.31 3.03 -28.41
CA LYS A 4 10.21 2.51 -27.58
C LYS A 4 10.29 3.19 -26.24
N LYS A 5 9.33 4.04 -25.92
CA LYS A 5 9.30 4.77 -24.64
C LYS A 5 9.19 3.73 -23.51
N LYS A 6 10.13 3.75 -22.58
CA LYS A 6 10.16 2.84 -21.42
C LYS A 6 8.85 2.96 -20.63
N LYS A 7 8.24 1.82 -20.26
CA LYS A 7 7.08 1.83 -19.36
C LYS A 7 7.55 1.80 -17.90
N VAL A 8 7.21 2.84 -17.16
CA VAL A 8 7.56 3.01 -15.74
C VAL A 8 6.31 2.85 -14.89
N ALA A 9 6.41 2.11 -13.79
CA ALA A 9 5.36 2.04 -12.78
C ALA A 9 5.84 2.61 -11.43
N PHE A 10 4.94 3.34 -10.74
CA PHE A 10 5.15 3.78 -9.37
C PHE A 10 4.41 2.86 -8.41
N LEU A 11 5.13 2.42 -7.37
CA LEU A 11 4.63 1.51 -6.34
C LEU A 11 4.63 2.20 -4.98
N TYR A 12 3.56 2.03 -4.21
CA TYR A 12 3.39 2.68 -2.90
C TYR A 12 3.25 1.64 -1.78
N PRO A 13 4.09 1.73 -0.72
CA PRO A 13 4.05 0.78 0.39
C PRO A 13 2.76 0.92 1.21
N GLY A 14 2.42 -0.16 1.91
CA GLY A 14 1.33 -0.21 2.87
C GLY A 14 1.77 0.08 4.30
N GLN A 15 0.80 0.00 5.22
CA GLN A 15 1.02 0.11 6.66
C GLN A 15 2.09 -0.91 7.11
N GLY A 16 3.01 -0.47 7.95
CA GLY A 16 4.20 -1.22 8.38
C GLY A 16 5.50 -0.65 7.81
N ALA A 17 5.42 0.21 6.77
CA ALA A 17 6.59 0.89 6.22
C ALA A 17 6.93 2.20 6.95
N GLN A 18 6.00 2.76 7.74
CA GLN A 18 6.19 4.03 8.44
C GLN A 18 7.39 3.98 9.40
N MET A 19 8.13 5.08 9.45
CA MET A 19 9.26 5.26 10.37
C MET A 19 9.40 6.72 10.76
N PRO A 20 9.86 7.02 11.99
CA PRO A 20 10.18 8.39 12.39
C PRO A 20 11.22 9.01 11.46
N GLY A 21 11.00 10.26 11.05
CA GLY A 21 11.85 10.98 10.12
C GLY A 21 11.49 10.81 8.65
N MET A 22 10.50 9.98 8.31
CA MET A 22 10.08 9.75 6.92
C MET A 22 9.68 11.05 6.23
N GLY A 23 10.32 11.37 5.09
CA GLY A 23 10.01 12.52 4.25
C GLY A 23 10.49 13.87 4.77
N LEU A 24 11.26 13.92 5.87
CA LEU A 24 11.78 15.18 6.42
C LEU A 24 12.73 15.88 5.44
N ASP A 25 13.65 15.14 4.85
CA ASP A 25 14.60 15.66 3.86
C ASP A 25 13.90 16.20 2.59
N PHE A 26 12.83 15.53 2.15
CA PHE A 26 11.99 16.04 1.07
C PHE A 26 11.27 17.33 1.46
N TYR A 27 10.74 17.41 2.68
CA TYR A 27 10.10 18.61 3.19
C TYR A 27 11.06 19.80 3.25
N GLU A 28 12.29 19.57 3.69
CA GLU A 28 13.31 20.62 3.85
C GLU A 28 13.94 21.07 2.53
N GLN A 29 14.03 20.19 1.53
CA GLN A 29 14.84 20.44 0.33
C GLN A 29 14.04 20.58 -0.96
N ASN A 30 12.72 20.27 -0.96
CA ASN A 30 11.89 20.33 -2.16
C ASN A 30 10.55 21.04 -1.89
N SER A 31 10.28 22.12 -2.63
CA SER A 31 9.11 22.97 -2.43
C SER A 31 7.78 22.27 -2.76
N ALA A 32 7.75 21.40 -3.77
CA ALA A 32 6.55 20.66 -4.12
C ALA A 32 6.22 19.61 -3.04
N ALA A 33 7.23 18.92 -2.51
CA ALA A 33 7.06 18.01 -1.40
C ALA A 33 6.59 18.74 -0.13
N ALA A 34 7.18 19.90 0.18
CA ALA A 34 6.77 20.74 1.31
C ALA A 34 5.29 21.14 1.19
N ALA A 35 4.84 21.57 0.00
CA ALA A 35 3.44 21.93 -0.23
C ALA A 35 2.45 20.79 0.04
N VAL A 36 2.83 19.54 -0.25
CA VAL A 36 2.02 18.36 0.09
C VAL A 36 1.91 18.19 1.61
N VAL A 37 3.02 18.26 2.33
CA VAL A 37 3.05 18.14 3.80
C VAL A 37 2.27 19.29 4.45
N ASP A 38 2.41 20.52 3.95
CA ASP A 38 1.67 21.68 4.44
C ASP A 38 0.16 21.56 4.18
N THR A 39 -0.22 20.98 3.03
CA THR A 39 -1.61 20.64 2.75
C THR A 39 -2.11 19.64 3.79
N ALA A 40 -1.37 18.56 4.06
CA ALA A 40 -1.73 17.58 5.08
C ALA A 40 -1.88 18.21 6.46
N GLN A 41 -0.94 19.08 6.86
CA GLN A 41 -0.98 19.83 8.13
C GLN A 41 -2.23 20.73 8.24
N SER A 42 -2.72 21.26 7.12
CA SER A 42 -3.88 22.16 7.11
C SER A 42 -5.23 21.44 7.14
N VAL A 43 -5.31 20.18 6.64
CA VAL A 43 -6.58 19.47 6.45
C VAL A 43 -6.81 18.35 7.45
N LEU A 44 -5.77 17.85 8.10
CA LEU A 44 -5.86 16.78 9.10
C LEU A 44 -6.01 17.37 10.51
N ASP A 45 -6.67 16.63 11.38
CA ASP A 45 -7.05 17.03 12.74
C ASP A 45 -5.94 16.79 13.79
N PHE A 46 -4.69 16.63 13.34
CA PHE A 46 -3.52 16.37 14.20
C PHE A 46 -2.24 16.95 13.58
N ASP A 47 -1.17 17.04 14.37
CA ASP A 47 0.13 17.54 13.91
C ASP A 47 0.89 16.48 13.09
N VAL A 48 0.72 16.57 11.76
CA VAL A 48 1.34 15.64 10.79
C VAL A 48 2.85 15.70 10.83
N LYS A 49 3.42 16.92 10.93
CA LYS A 49 4.86 17.12 10.92
C LYS A 49 5.51 16.49 12.13
N SER A 50 4.96 16.71 13.33
CA SER A 50 5.46 16.07 14.54
C SER A 50 5.38 14.55 14.48
N LEU A 51 4.29 14.01 13.92
CA LEU A 51 4.13 12.55 13.81
C LEU A 51 5.07 11.92 12.77
N CYS A 52 5.28 12.56 11.62
CA CYS A 52 6.14 12.04 10.57
C CYS A 52 7.64 12.20 10.91
N PHE A 53 8.02 13.36 11.45
CA PHE A 53 9.43 13.76 11.52
C PHE A 53 10.11 13.41 12.84
N ALA A 54 9.36 13.27 13.93
CA ALA A 54 9.91 12.96 15.23
C ALA A 54 9.55 11.55 15.71
N LYS A 55 10.37 10.99 16.60
CA LYS A 55 10.06 9.71 17.25
C LYS A 55 8.88 9.87 18.20
N ASN A 56 7.85 9.06 18.00
CA ASN A 56 6.64 9.03 18.82
C ASN A 56 5.97 7.64 18.73
N ASP A 57 5.04 7.36 19.66
CA ASP A 57 4.32 6.09 19.70
C ASP A 57 3.02 6.12 18.85
N LEU A 58 2.50 7.31 18.54
CA LEU A 58 1.23 7.48 17.83
C LEU A 58 1.36 7.08 16.35
N LEU A 59 2.53 7.24 15.75
CA LEU A 59 2.77 6.89 14.34
C LEU A 59 2.44 5.41 14.03
N ASN A 60 2.45 4.52 15.03
CA ASN A 60 2.11 3.10 14.86
C ASN A 60 0.63 2.79 15.05
N ARG A 61 -0.20 3.76 15.43
CA ARG A 61 -1.66 3.57 15.48
C ARG A 61 -2.25 3.78 14.09
N THR A 62 -3.07 2.83 13.64
CA THR A 62 -3.62 2.78 12.28
C THR A 62 -4.24 4.11 11.82
N GLU A 63 -4.96 4.78 12.71
CA GLU A 63 -5.62 6.07 12.45
C GLU A 63 -4.65 7.22 12.12
N TYR A 64 -3.40 7.15 12.58
CA TYR A 64 -2.33 8.12 12.29
C TYR A 64 -1.35 7.60 11.23
N THR A 65 -1.02 6.30 11.29
CA THR A 65 -0.14 5.68 10.29
C THR A 65 -0.61 5.96 8.87
N GLN A 66 -1.93 5.76 8.63
CA GLN A 66 -2.46 5.84 7.28
C GLN A 66 -2.30 7.22 6.65
N PRO A 67 -2.78 8.31 7.23
CA PRO A 67 -2.59 9.63 6.63
C PRO A 67 -1.13 10.09 6.62
N CYS A 68 -0.33 9.76 7.63
CA CYS A 68 1.10 10.11 7.66
C CYS A 68 1.88 9.44 6.52
N LEU A 69 1.69 8.14 6.32
CA LEU A 69 2.41 7.40 5.27
C LEU A 69 2.00 7.86 3.87
N VAL A 70 0.70 8.08 3.63
CA VAL A 70 0.22 8.58 2.33
C VAL A 70 0.70 10.01 2.07
N THR A 71 0.74 10.89 3.08
CA THR A 71 1.35 12.23 2.97
C THR A 71 2.79 12.12 2.50
N CYS A 72 3.58 11.26 3.14
CA CYS A 72 4.98 11.05 2.81
C CYS A 72 5.17 10.54 1.38
N CYS A 73 4.41 9.51 0.98
CA CYS A 73 4.45 8.96 -0.38
C CYS A 73 4.08 10.01 -1.44
N LEU A 74 3.03 10.81 -1.21
CA LEU A 74 2.62 11.86 -2.14
C LEU A 74 3.60 13.03 -2.19
N ALA A 75 4.25 13.38 -1.06
CA ALA A 75 5.30 14.39 -1.03
C ALA A 75 6.51 13.97 -1.88
N MET A 76 6.99 12.73 -1.70
CA MET A 76 8.05 12.17 -2.53
C MET A 76 7.65 12.10 -4.01
N THR A 77 6.39 11.73 -4.30
CA THR A 77 5.86 11.70 -5.67
C THR A 77 5.87 13.09 -6.30
N ALA A 78 5.48 14.14 -5.57
CA ALA A 78 5.51 15.50 -6.08
C ALA A 78 6.92 15.93 -6.48
N ALA A 79 7.93 15.62 -5.66
CA ALA A 79 9.32 15.87 -6.00
C ALA A 79 9.81 15.09 -7.23
N ILE A 80 9.38 13.82 -7.37
CA ILE A 80 9.71 13.01 -8.56
C ILE A 80 9.10 13.62 -9.82
N LEU A 81 7.84 14.03 -9.77
CA LEU A 81 7.14 14.60 -10.94
C LEU A 81 7.79 15.91 -11.42
N GLU A 82 8.38 16.73 -10.53
CA GLU A 82 9.16 17.93 -10.91
C GLU A 82 10.40 17.59 -11.76
N THR A 83 10.94 16.38 -11.67
CA THR A 83 12.04 15.94 -12.53
C THR A 83 11.62 15.62 -13.97
N GLY A 84 10.31 15.68 -14.27
CA GLY A 84 9.74 15.29 -15.56
C GLY A 84 9.50 13.78 -15.71
N ILE A 85 9.83 12.97 -14.70
CA ILE A 85 9.57 11.52 -14.68
C ILE A 85 8.14 11.29 -14.21
N ALA A 86 7.33 10.61 -15.04
CA ALA A 86 5.95 10.27 -14.74
C ALA A 86 5.69 8.78 -15.00
N PRO A 87 4.80 8.13 -14.21
CA PRO A 87 4.48 6.73 -14.40
C PRO A 87 3.51 6.52 -15.58
N ASN A 88 3.55 5.32 -16.16
CA ASN A 88 2.55 4.84 -17.11
C ASN A 88 1.45 4.02 -16.41
N MET A 89 1.73 3.55 -15.20
CA MET A 89 0.83 2.76 -14.37
C MET A 89 1.22 2.89 -12.90
N THR A 90 0.26 2.78 -11.99
CA THR A 90 0.53 2.84 -10.55
C THR A 90 -0.08 1.65 -9.83
N ALA A 91 0.50 1.27 -8.69
CA ALA A 91 -0.08 0.33 -7.74
C ALA A 91 0.36 0.69 -6.31
N GLY A 92 -0.44 0.28 -5.34
CA GLY A 92 -0.08 0.44 -3.93
C GLY A 92 -0.57 -0.72 -3.11
N LEU A 93 0.21 -1.17 -2.13
CA LEU A 93 -0.14 -2.27 -1.26
C LEU A 93 -1.12 -1.77 -0.19
N SER A 94 -2.37 -2.25 -0.22
CA SER A 94 -3.43 -1.87 0.73
C SER A 94 -3.61 -0.35 0.86
N LEU A 95 -3.03 0.26 1.87
CA LEU A 95 -3.04 1.71 2.08
C LEU A 95 -2.43 2.49 0.90
N GLY A 96 -1.35 1.99 0.34
CA GLY A 96 -0.65 2.62 -0.78
C GLY A 96 -1.51 2.77 -2.04
N GLU A 97 -2.62 2.01 -2.16
CA GLU A 97 -3.57 2.13 -3.28
C GLU A 97 -4.17 3.54 -3.37
N TYR A 98 -4.33 4.26 -2.25
CA TYR A 98 -4.80 5.64 -2.24
C TYR A 98 -3.78 6.61 -2.86
N ALA A 99 -2.49 6.43 -2.55
CA ALA A 99 -1.43 7.19 -3.20
C ALA A 99 -1.33 6.86 -4.69
N ALA A 100 -1.51 5.59 -5.06
CA ALA A 100 -1.54 5.15 -6.46
C ALA A 100 -2.68 5.81 -7.25
N ILE A 101 -3.90 5.85 -6.70
CA ILE A 101 -5.08 6.45 -7.32
C ILE A 101 -4.94 7.98 -7.42
N ALA A 102 -4.39 8.64 -6.38
CA ALA A 102 -4.10 10.07 -6.41
C ALA A 102 -3.07 10.41 -7.49
N THR A 103 -1.98 9.64 -7.58
CA THR A 103 -0.95 9.79 -8.63
C THR A 103 -1.51 9.50 -10.02
N ALA A 104 -2.48 8.59 -10.14
CA ALA A 104 -3.18 8.30 -11.39
C ALA A 104 -4.19 9.41 -11.80
N GLY A 105 -4.37 10.44 -10.97
CA GLY A 105 -5.15 11.64 -11.30
C GLY A 105 -6.62 11.58 -10.90
N ALA A 106 -7.11 10.47 -10.30
CA ALA A 106 -8.53 10.34 -9.96
C ALA A 106 -8.93 11.14 -8.71
N MET A 107 -7.99 11.48 -7.82
CA MET A 107 -8.26 12.32 -6.65
C MET A 107 -7.11 13.28 -6.37
N ASP A 108 -7.41 14.45 -5.84
CA ASP A 108 -6.42 15.39 -5.38
C ASP A 108 -5.81 14.95 -4.02
N ILE A 109 -4.72 15.59 -3.63
CA ILE A 109 -3.98 15.29 -2.40
C ILE A 109 -4.87 15.44 -1.17
N LYS A 110 -5.63 16.53 -1.07
CA LYS A 110 -6.53 16.80 0.06
C LYS A 110 -7.57 15.69 0.22
N THR A 111 -8.21 15.31 -0.88
CA THR A 111 -9.21 14.23 -0.92
C THR A 111 -8.59 12.91 -0.47
N ALA A 112 -7.43 12.53 -1.01
CA ALA A 112 -6.73 11.30 -0.62
C ALA A 112 -6.43 11.27 0.88
N LEU A 113 -5.93 12.38 1.45
CA LEU A 113 -5.57 12.49 2.86
C LEU A 113 -6.79 12.40 3.80
N LEU A 114 -7.88 13.07 3.46
CA LEU A 114 -9.11 13.00 4.25
C LEU A 114 -9.73 11.59 4.21
N LEU A 115 -9.70 10.92 3.05
CA LEU A 115 -10.20 9.56 2.91
C LEU A 115 -9.37 8.54 3.69
N VAL A 116 -8.03 8.61 3.63
CA VAL A 116 -7.19 7.68 4.40
C VAL A 116 -7.28 7.94 5.92
N ARG A 117 -7.52 9.20 6.35
CA ARG A 117 -7.83 9.50 7.75
C ARG A 117 -9.11 8.79 8.20
N LYS A 118 -10.18 8.92 7.43
CA LYS A 118 -11.45 8.22 7.69
C LYS A 118 -11.28 6.70 7.67
N ARG A 119 -10.59 6.16 6.65
CA ARG A 119 -10.27 4.73 6.55
C ARG A 119 -9.51 4.27 7.80
N GLY A 120 -8.47 4.98 8.22
CA GLY A 120 -7.69 4.66 9.40
C GLY A 120 -8.53 4.59 10.68
N LEU A 121 -9.42 5.57 10.89
CA LEU A 121 -10.35 5.61 12.01
C LEU A 121 -11.36 4.44 11.96
N LEU A 122 -11.94 4.17 10.80
CA LEU A 122 -12.92 3.09 10.64
C LEU A 122 -12.28 1.73 10.87
N MET A 123 -11.05 1.51 10.36
CA MET A 123 -10.33 0.25 10.54
C MET A 123 -9.85 0.07 11.98
N GLN A 124 -9.34 1.15 12.62
CA GLN A 124 -8.91 1.11 14.02
C GLN A 124 -10.05 0.73 14.97
N ASN A 125 -11.28 1.22 14.68
CA ASN A 125 -12.45 1.04 15.53
C ASN A 125 -13.39 -0.08 15.04
N ALA A 126 -12.98 -0.88 14.05
CA ALA A 126 -13.85 -1.92 13.47
C ALA A 126 -14.10 -3.08 14.41
N THR A 127 -13.15 -3.40 15.26
CA THR A 127 -13.21 -4.49 16.23
C THR A 127 -12.74 -4.00 17.60
N LYS A 128 -13.10 -4.73 18.65
CA LYS A 128 -12.56 -4.47 19.99
C LYS A 128 -11.07 -4.78 20.03
N ASP A 129 -10.32 -4.06 20.86
CA ASP A 129 -8.91 -4.33 21.07
C ASP A 129 -8.68 -5.79 21.47
N GLY A 130 -7.70 -6.43 20.80
CA GLY A 130 -7.35 -7.82 21.02
C GLY A 130 -8.29 -8.86 20.37
N PHE A 131 -9.38 -8.44 19.70
CA PHE A 131 -10.30 -9.36 19.03
C PHE A 131 -9.62 -10.18 17.94
N GLY A 132 -8.79 -9.56 17.14
CA GLY A 132 -8.15 -10.21 16.00
C GLY A 132 -6.78 -9.64 15.70
N GLY A 133 -6.08 -10.30 14.77
CA GLY A 133 -4.74 -9.94 14.36
C GLY A 133 -4.35 -10.51 13.01
N MET A 134 -3.05 -10.43 12.73
CA MET A 134 -2.47 -10.91 11.48
C MET A 134 -1.14 -11.61 11.75
N ALA A 135 -0.78 -12.56 10.88
CA ALA A 135 0.52 -13.21 10.91
C ALA A 135 1.05 -13.46 9.50
N ALA A 136 2.34 -13.19 9.28
CA ALA A 136 3.02 -13.58 8.06
C ALA A 136 3.33 -15.07 8.08
N VAL A 137 3.03 -15.75 6.98
CA VAL A 137 3.28 -17.17 6.73
C VAL A 137 4.31 -17.28 5.61
N LEU A 138 5.45 -17.88 5.90
CA LEU A 138 6.56 -18.04 4.97
C LEU A 138 6.81 -19.52 4.70
N GLY A 139 7.08 -19.86 3.43
CA GLY A 139 7.49 -21.21 3.01
C GLY A 139 6.34 -22.14 2.62
N LEU A 140 5.10 -21.63 2.51
CA LEU A 140 3.99 -22.36 1.93
C LEU A 140 3.55 -21.73 0.62
N GLU A 141 3.14 -22.57 -0.34
CA GLU A 141 2.45 -22.08 -1.53
C GLU A 141 0.99 -21.72 -1.20
N PRO A 142 0.36 -20.76 -1.92
CA PRO A 142 -0.99 -20.30 -1.65
C PRO A 142 -2.02 -21.43 -1.55
N ASP A 143 -2.02 -22.36 -2.49
CA ASP A 143 -2.97 -23.50 -2.53
C ASP A 143 -2.87 -24.37 -1.28
N VAL A 144 -1.66 -24.62 -0.79
CA VAL A 144 -1.42 -25.38 0.44
C VAL A 144 -1.94 -24.63 1.66
N LEU A 145 -1.68 -23.33 1.73
CA LEU A 145 -2.17 -22.48 2.81
C LEU A 145 -3.71 -22.45 2.82
N GLU A 146 -4.33 -22.21 1.67
CA GLU A 146 -5.80 -22.18 1.54
C GLU A 146 -6.44 -23.52 1.93
N ALA A 147 -5.84 -24.64 1.53
CA ALA A 147 -6.32 -25.97 1.94
C ALA A 147 -6.26 -26.17 3.46
N LEU A 148 -5.24 -25.62 4.13
CA LEU A 148 -5.13 -25.66 5.60
C LEU A 148 -6.17 -24.75 6.27
N LEU A 149 -6.59 -23.66 5.64
CA LEU A 149 -7.58 -22.73 6.16
C LEU A 149 -9.02 -23.09 5.85
N LYS A 150 -9.27 -24.03 4.90
CA LYS A 150 -10.60 -24.34 4.34
C LYS A 150 -11.69 -24.67 5.37
N ASN A 151 -11.31 -25.17 6.55
CA ASN A 151 -12.26 -25.62 7.57
C ASN A 151 -12.45 -24.59 8.71
N THR A 152 -12.12 -23.34 8.48
CA THR A 152 -12.35 -22.26 9.44
C THR A 152 -12.75 -20.97 8.73
N ASP A 153 -13.80 -20.33 9.23
CA ASP A 153 -14.21 -18.99 8.79
C ASP A 153 -13.54 -17.90 9.65
N ALA A 154 -12.88 -18.31 10.75
CA ALA A 154 -12.27 -17.40 11.71
C ALA A 154 -10.87 -16.92 11.29
N VAL A 155 -10.22 -17.59 10.33
CA VAL A 155 -8.91 -17.22 9.77
C VAL A 155 -8.94 -17.31 8.26
N THR A 156 -8.52 -16.23 7.60
CA THR A 156 -8.47 -16.12 6.13
C THR A 156 -7.13 -15.58 5.66
N VAL A 157 -6.86 -15.64 4.35
CA VAL A 157 -5.69 -14.96 3.76
C VAL A 157 -5.99 -13.47 3.64
N ALA A 158 -5.09 -12.63 4.15
CA ALA A 158 -5.15 -11.17 4.04
C ALA A 158 -4.32 -10.64 2.86
N ASN A 159 -3.15 -11.24 2.59
CA ASN A 159 -2.27 -10.81 1.51
C ASN A 159 -1.62 -12.01 0.81
N TYR A 160 -1.60 -11.96 -0.50
CA TYR A 160 -0.72 -12.75 -1.35
C TYR A 160 0.45 -11.85 -1.78
N ASN A 161 1.56 -11.90 -1.03
CA ASN A 161 2.64 -10.93 -1.21
C ASN A 161 3.63 -11.30 -2.31
N CYS A 162 4.08 -12.56 -2.33
CA CYS A 162 4.97 -13.13 -3.35
C CYS A 162 4.99 -14.66 -3.18
N PRO A 163 5.58 -15.44 -4.10
CA PRO A 163 5.74 -16.87 -3.94
C PRO A 163 6.29 -17.25 -2.57
N GLY A 164 5.61 -18.16 -1.87
CA GLY A 164 5.99 -18.61 -0.54
C GLY A 164 5.85 -17.58 0.58
N GLN A 165 5.16 -16.46 0.37
CA GLN A 165 4.93 -15.44 1.41
C GLN A 165 3.51 -14.87 1.34
N GLN A 166 2.66 -15.28 2.29
CA GLN A 166 1.32 -14.78 2.48
C GLN A 166 1.16 -14.17 3.89
N VAL A 167 0.06 -13.46 4.09
CA VAL A 167 -0.37 -13.00 5.42
C VAL A 167 -1.75 -13.57 5.69
N ILE A 168 -1.93 -14.16 6.87
CA ILE A 168 -3.24 -14.59 7.37
C ILE A 168 -3.77 -13.58 8.38
N THR A 169 -5.09 -13.54 8.50
CA THR A 169 -5.83 -12.61 9.34
C THR A 169 -7.04 -13.30 9.95
N GLY A 170 -7.44 -12.89 11.14
CA GLY A 170 -8.62 -13.48 11.78
C GLY A 170 -8.68 -13.23 13.28
N GLU A 171 -9.53 -13.96 13.95
CA GLU A 171 -9.67 -13.92 15.41
C GLU A 171 -8.36 -14.36 16.09
N THR A 172 -7.99 -13.68 17.16
CA THR A 172 -6.72 -13.91 17.87
C THR A 172 -6.59 -15.37 18.33
N GLN A 173 -7.63 -15.95 18.92
CA GLN A 173 -7.60 -17.32 19.41
C GLN A 173 -7.44 -18.32 18.27
N ALA A 174 -8.21 -18.14 17.17
CA ALA A 174 -8.14 -19.01 16.00
C ALA A 174 -6.77 -18.93 15.29
N LEU A 175 -6.15 -17.73 15.25
CA LEU A 175 -4.78 -17.57 14.75
C LEU A 175 -3.77 -18.35 15.61
N LEU A 176 -3.89 -18.28 16.95
CA LEU A 176 -3.01 -19.00 17.86
C LEU A 176 -3.13 -20.52 17.68
N GLU A 177 -4.33 -21.04 17.47
CA GLU A 177 -4.59 -22.45 17.20
C GLU A 177 -4.08 -22.91 15.83
N MET A 178 -4.11 -22.01 14.83
CA MET A 178 -3.63 -22.29 13.48
C MET A 178 -2.10 -22.33 13.37
N ILE A 179 -1.37 -21.53 14.15
CA ILE A 179 0.10 -21.43 14.08
C ILE A 179 0.80 -22.80 14.21
N PRO A 180 0.49 -23.68 15.18
CA PRO A 180 1.12 -24.99 15.27
C PRO A 180 0.87 -25.87 14.05
N ARG A 181 -0.34 -25.79 13.47
CA ARG A 181 -0.72 -26.55 12.27
C ARG A 181 0.08 -26.10 11.05
N LEU A 182 0.25 -24.77 10.88
CA LEU A 182 1.06 -24.22 9.79
C LEU A 182 2.53 -24.60 9.94
N LYS A 183 3.09 -24.51 11.16
CA LYS A 183 4.47 -24.92 11.44
C LYS A 183 4.73 -26.39 11.17
N LYS A 184 3.77 -27.27 11.48
CA LYS A 184 3.85 -28.72 11.19
C LYS A 184 3.92 -28.99 9.68
N ASN A 185 3.35 -28.10 8.85
CA ASN A 185 3.42 -28.17 7.39
C ASN A 185 4.60 -27.37 6.79
N GLY A 186 5.61 -27.03 7.59
CA GLY A 186 6.85 -26.41 7.13
C GLY A 186 6.86 -24.87 7.10
N ALA A 187 5.78 -24.20 7.55
CA ALA A 187 5.74 -22.76 7.55
C ALA A 187 6.56 -22.13 8.69
N LYS A 188 7.21 -21.00 8.40
CA LYS A 188 7.61 -20.04 9.43
C LYS A 188 6.49 -19.00 9.60
N VAL A 189 5.94 -18.88 10.79
CA VAL A 189 4.84 -17.95 11.10
C VAL A 189 5.32 -16.84 12.02
N ILE A 190 5.09 -15.59 11.62
CA ILE A 190 5.54 -14.39 12.33
C ILE A 190 4.31 -13.51 12.60
N PRO A 191 3.87 -13.38 13.88
CA PRO A 191 2.80 -12.44 14.24
C PRO A 191 3.16 -11.00 13.87
N LEU A 192 2.19 -10.25 13.35
CA LEU A 192 2.35 -8.85 12.97
C LEU A 192 1.83 -7.94 14.09
N LYS A 193 2.50 -6.80 14.27
CA LYS A 193 2.08 -5.76 15.23
C LYS A 193 1.01 -4.86 14.59
N VAL A 194 -0.22 -5.34 14.56
CA VAL A 194 -1.39 -4.61 14.02
C VAL A 194 -2.54 -4.64 15.02
N SER A 195 -3.45 -3.68 14.92
CA SER A 195 -4.55 -3.47 15.87
C SER A 195 -5.83 -4.27 15.57
N GLY A 196 -5.86 -5.05 14.48
CA GLY A 196 -7.07 -5.77 14.12
C GLY A 196 -6.89 -6.76 12.96
N PRO A 197 -7.97 -7.52 12.64
CA PRO A 197 -7.97 -8.53 11.60
C PRO A 197 -8.21 -7.91 10.21
N PHE A 198 -7.29 -7.04 9.75
CA PHE A 198 -7.43 -6.33 8.49
C PHE A 198 -7.52 -7.28 7.29
N HIS A 199 -8.23 -6.86 6.25
CA HIS A 199 -8.46 -7.65 5.04
C HIS A 199 -9.22 -8.98 5.27
N SER A 200 -10.03 -9.04 6.32
CA SER A 200 -10.88 -10.19 6.65
C SER A 200 -12.37 -9.83 6.57
N PRO A 201 -13.28 -10.82 6.51
CA PRO A 201 -14.73 -10.57 6.58
C PRO A 201 -15.17 -9.78 7.81
N PHE A 202 -14.43 -9.84 8.93
CA PHE A 202 -14.70 -9.05 10.15
C PHE A 202 -14.61 -7.54 9.92
N MET A 203 -13.88 -7.11 8.88
CA MET A 203 -13.75 -5.69 8.50
C MET A 203 -14.86 -5.19 7.58
N LYS A 204 -15.80 -6.05 7.15
CA LYS A 204 -16.87 -5.69 6.22
C LYS A 204 -17.71 -4.49 6.70
N PRO A 205 -18.10 -4.39 7.99
CA PRO A 205 -18.83 -3.21 8.48
C PRO A 205 -18.04 -1.90 8.36
N ALA A 206 -16.71 -1.96 8.46
CA ALA A 206 -15.86 -0.78 8.24
C ALA A 206 -15.78 -0.42 6.75
N GLY A 207 -15.69 -1.41 5.85
CA GLY A 207 -15.76 -1.21 4.41
C GLY A 207 -17.06 -0.56 3.96
N GLU A 208 -18.21 -1.05 4.45
CA GLU A 208 -19.53 -0.47 4.14
C GLU A 208 -19.70 0.97 4.67
N LYS A 209 -19.12 1.30 5.82
CA LYS A 209 -19.10 2.68 6.31
C LYS A 209 -18.20 3.57 5.43
N LEU A 210 -17.04 3.04 5.01
CA LEU A 210 -16.14 3.75 4.12
C LEU A 210 -16.80 4.03 2.77
N GLU A 211 -17.58 3.10 2.22
CA GLU A 211 -18.30 3.26 0.96
C GLU A 211 -19.21 4.49 0.98
N ARG A 212 -19.98 4.68 2.05
CA ARG A 212 -20.85 5.86 2.24
C ARG A 212 -20.06 7.19 2.26
N GLU A 213 -18.84 7.18 2.79
CA GLU A 213 -17.97 8.35 2.77
C GLU A 213 -17.39 8.60 1.35
N LEU A 214 -17.06 7.51 0.64
CA LEU A 214 -16.55 7.56 -0.72
C LEU A 214 -17.60 8.08 -1.71
N GLU A 215 -18.88 7.69 -1.58
CA GLU A 215 -19.98 8.14 -2.44
C GLU A 215 -20.19 9.67 -2.39
N GLN A 216 -19.76 10.34 -1.33
CA GLN A 216 -19.86 11.79 -1.17
C GLN A 216 -18.70 12.54 -1.85
N VAL A 217 -17.69 11.83 -2.32
CA VAL A 217 -16.50 12.42 -2.93
C VAL A 217 -16.56 12.28 -4.44
N ARG A 218 -16.37 13.40 -5.14
CA ARG A 218 -16.26 13.40 -6.59
C ARG A 218 -14.85 13.05 -7.02
N LEU A 219 -14.70 12.00 -7.81
CA LEU A 219 -13.46 11.67 -8.47
C LEU A 219 -13.33 12.39 -9.83
N SER A 220 -12.08 12.62 -10.22
CA SER A 220 -11.71 12.99 -11.59
C SER A 220 -11.48 11.75 -12.45
N GLU A 221 -11.39 11.92 -13.77
CA GLU A 221 -11.01 10.86 -14.68
C GLU A 221 -9.56 10.41 -14.42
N LEU A 222 -9.34 9.09 -14.46
CA LEU A 222 -8.00 8.52 -14.41
C LEU A 222 -7.18 8.97 -15.63
N GLN A 223 -6.00 9.52 -15.40
CA GLN A 223 -5.05 9.91 -16.47
C GLN A 223 -4.20 8.72 -16.92
N ILE A 224 -3.94 7.79 -16.04
CA ILE A 224 -3.23 6.53 -16.25
C ILE A 224 -3.92 5.42 -15.46
N PRO A 225 -3.79 4.14 -15.85
CA PRO A 225 -4.33 3.04 -15.06
C PRO A 225 -3.61 2.88 -13.72
N TYR A 226 -4.37 2.48 -12.69
CA TYR A 226 -3.80 1.88 -11.48
C TYR A 226 -4.22 0.41 -11.39
N VAL A 227 -3.43 -0.43 -10.67
CA VAL A 227 -3.78 -1.84 -10.46
C VAL A 227 -4.43 -2.00 -9.09
N SER A 228 -5.67 -2.52 -9.09
CA SER A 228 -6.44 -2.73 -7.86
C SER A 228 -5.96 -3.92 -7.05
N ASN A 229 -5.92 -3.78 -5.73
CA ASN A 229 -5.57 -4.88 -4.80
C ASN A 229 -6.59 -6.02 -4.82
N VAL A 230 -7.86 -5.73 -5.06
CA VAL A 230 -8.96 -6.71 -5.03
C VAL A 230 -8.99 -7.55 -6.30
N SER A 231 -8.96 -6.88 -7.46
CA SER A 231 -9.06 -7.57 -8.76
C SER A 231 -7.70 -8.00 -9.32
N ALA A 232 -6.60 -7.36 -8.90
CA ALA A 232 -5.27 -7.43 -9.51
C ALA A 232 -5.29 -7.07 -11.01
N GLN A 233 -6.26 -6.26 -11.44
CA GLN A 233 -6.41 -5.81 -12.83
C GLN A 233 -6.19 -4.31 -12.94
N PRO A 234 -5.74 -3.82 -14.11
CA PRO A 234 -5.65 -2.40 -14.40
C PRO A 234 -7.06 -1.78 -14.40
N ILE A 235 -7.23 -0.72 -13.63
CA ILE A 235 -8.46 0.07 -13.58
C ILE A 235 -8.25 1.34 -14.41
N THR A 236 -9.12 1.55 -15.37
CA THR A 236 -9.13 2.71 -16.26
C THR A 236 -10.43 3.52 -16.18
N LYS A 237 -11.43 2.98 -15.46
CA LYS A 237 -12.74 3.60 -15.26
C LYS A 237 -12.90 4.04 -13.82
N THR A 238 -13.10 5.33 -13.63
CA THR A 238 -13.21 5.97 -12.31
C THR A 238 -14.37 5.42 -11.48
N GLU A 239 -15.47 5.00 -12.11
CA GLU A 239 -16.67 4.48 -11.44
C GLU A 239 -16.43 3.20 -10.64
N GLN A 240 -15.35 2.48 -10.96
CA GLN A 240 -15.00 1.24 -10.25
C GLN A 240 -14.27 1.48 -8.92
N ILE A 241 -13.70 2.68 -8.73
CA ILE A 241 -12.76 2.98 -7.63
C ILE A 241 -13.44 2.81 -6.27
N TRP A 242 -14.62 3.38 -6.07
CA TRP A 242 -15.29 3.36 -4.76
C TRP A 242 -15.57 1.95 -4.27
N SER A 243 -16.16 1.14 -5.11
CA SER A 243 -16.46 -0.26 -4.78
C SER A 243 -15.20 -1.06 -4.48
N LEU A 244 -14.13 -0.87 -5.26
CA LEU A 244 -12.85 -1.56 -5.06
C LEU A 244 -12.15 -1.11 -3.77
N LEU A 245 -12.16 0.18 -3.43
CA LEU A 245 -11.60 0.68 -2.17
C LEU A 245 -12.37 0.21 -0.95
N SER A 246 -13.72 0.19 -1.02
CA SER A 246 -14.58 -0.38 0.03
C SER A 246 -14.29 -1.85 0.24
N GLN A 247 -14.31 -2.66 -0.84
CA GLN A 247 -14.00 -4.08 -0.81
C GLN A 247 -12.57 -4.35 -0.31
N GLY A 248 -11.61 -3.49 -0.67
CA GLY A 248 -10.22 -3.61 -0.27
C GLY A 248 -10.01 -3.58 1.26
N VAL A 249 -10.97 -3.08 2.04
CA VAL A 249 -10.91 -3.10 3.51
C VAL A 249 -11.06 -4.52 4.08
N TYR A 250 -11.90 -5.35 3.43
CA TYR A 250 -12.28 -6.68 3.92
C TYR A 250 -11.97 -7.83 2.96
N SER A 251 -11.27 -7.55 1.85
CA SER A 251 -10.84 -8.55 0.87
C SER A 251 -9.33 -8.70 0.86
N PRO A 252 -8.79 -9.86 0.44
CA PRO A 252 -7.37 -10.09 0.31
C PRO A 252 -6.69 -9.11 -0.65
N VAL A 253 -5.49 -8.67 -0.29
CA VAL A 253 -4.58 -7.92 -1.17
C VAL A 253 -3.86 -8.90 -2.08
N LYS A 254 -4.14 -8.85 -3.38
CA LYS A 254 -3.54 -9.70 -4.41
C LYS A 254 -2.27 -9.06 -4.99
N TRP A 255 -1.26 -8.83 -4.13
CA TRP A 255 -0.06 -8.09 -4.54
C TRP A 255 0.77 -8.81 -5.58
N GLU A 256 1.04 -10.11 -5.37
CA GLU A 256 1.76 -10.92 -6.36
C GLU A 256 1.09 -10.89 -7.73
N GLN A 257 -0.22 -11.10 -7.76
CA GLN A 257 -1.00 -11.07 -9.00
C GLN A 257 -0.97 -9.68 -9.64
N SER A 258 -1.03 -8.60 -8.84
CA SER A 258 -0.92 -7.22 -9.33
C SER A 258 0.43 -6.97 -10.01
N MET A 259 1.53 -7.42 -9.41
CA MET A 259 2.85 -7.29 -10.02
C MET A 259 3.00 -8.11 -11.30
N ARG A 260 2.45 -9.33 -11.33
CA ARG A 260 2.44 -10.16 -12.55
C ARG A 260 1.63 -9.51 -13.67
N THR A 261 0.50 -8.89 -13.34
CA THR A 261 -0.30 -8.10 -14.29
C THR A 261 0.50 -6.92 -14.85
N MET A 262 1.19 -6.15 -14.01
CA MET A 262 2.01 -5.02 -14.48
C MET A 262 3.14 -5.48 -15.41
N LEU A 263 3.81 -6.58 -15.08
CA LEU A 263 4.83 -7.18 -15.96
C LEU A 263 4.25 -7.64 -17.29
N ALA A 264 3.06 -8.27 -17.30
CA ALA A 264 2.36 -8.70 -18.51
C ALA A 264 1.89 -7.50 -19.36
N GLU A 265 1.52 -6.38 -18.75
CA GLU A 265 1.22 -5.11 -19.42
C GLU A 265 2.48 -4.43 -20.00
N GLY A 266 3.66 -5.03 -19.81
CA GLY A 266 4.93 -4.57 -20.37
C GLY A 266 5.56 -3.44 -19.57
N VAL A 267 5.29 -3.32 -18.27
CA VAL A 267 6.06 -2.45 -17.38
C VAL A 267 7.47 -3.00 -17.27
N GLU A 268 8.45 -2.14 -17.56
CA GLU A 268 9.86 -2.51 -17.61
C GLU A 268 10.62 -2.02 -16.36
N TYR A 269 10.23 -0.86 -15.82
CA TYR A 269 10.86 -0.20 -14.69
C TYR A 269 9.85 0.07 -13.59
N PHE A 270 10.24 -0.21 -12.37
CA PHE A 270 9.44 0.03 -11.17
C PHE A 270 10.18 0.99 -10.25
N VAL A 271 9.43 1.89 -9.63
CA VAL A 271 9.93 2.82 -8.59
C VAL A 271 9.06 2.65 -7.35
N GLU A 272 9.62 2.12 -6.28
CA GLU A 272 8.96 2.10 -4.97
C GLU A 272 9.16 3.47 -4.31
N ILE A 273 8.05 4.16 -3.98
CA ILE A 273 8.04 5.54 -3.45
C ILE A 273 7.47 5.52 -2.04
N GLY A 274 8.31 5.81 -1.07
CA GLY A 274 7.95 5.79 0.34
C GLY A 274 9.07 5.24 1.22
N PRO A 275 8.88 5.19 2.55
CA PRO A 275 9.89 4.68 3.46
C PRO A 275 10.11 3.17 3.29
N GLY A 276 11.35 2.74 3.33
CA GLY A 276 11.75 1.33 3.24
C GLY A 276 11.89 0.80 1.80
N HIS A 277 11.91 -0.54 1.68
CA HIS A 277 12.14 -1.24 0.39
C HIS A 277 11.38 -2.58 0.35
N THR A 278 10.23 -2.64 0.98
CA THR A 278 9.43 -3.87 1.10
C THR A 278 8.92 -4.35 -0.25
N LEU A 279 8.38 -3.44 -1.07
CA LEU A 279 7.78 -3.80 -2.35
C LEU A 279 8.86 -4.21 -3.36
N SER A 280 10.03 -3.59 -3.32
CA SER A 280 11.19 -3.96 -4.10
C SER A 280 11.65 -5.39 -3.78
N THR A 281 11.70 -5.73 -2.49
CA THR A 281 12.03 -7.08 -2.04
C THR A 281 10.99 -8.11 -2.51
N LEU A 282 9.70 -7.78 -2.43
CA LEU A 282 8.62 -8.66 -2.90
C LEU A 282 8.67 -8.84 -4.43
N LEU A 283 8.85 -7.75 -5.18
CA LEU A 283 8.91 -7.82 -6.64
C LEU A 283 10.08 -8.68 -7.12
N LYS A 284 11.26 -8.55 -6.49
CA LYS A 284 12.42 -9.38 -6.83
C LYS A 284 12.19 -10.88 -6.56
N LYS A 285 11.35 -11.25 -5.60
CA LYS A 285 10.92 -12.64 -5.38
C LYS A 285 9.89 -13.11 -6.42
N ILE A 286 9.08 -12.21 -6.97
CA ILE A 286 8.11 -12.51 -8.03
C ILE A 286 8.81 -12.65 -9.38
N ASN A 287 9.76 -11.76 -9.65
CA ASN A 287 10.59 -11.73 -10.86
C ASN A 287 11.98 -11.18 -10.52
N ALA A 288 12.99 -12.05 -10.47
CA ALA A 288 14.38 -11.68 -10.16
C ALA A 288 14.96 -10.65 -11.12
N GLU A 289 14.53 -10.66 -12.38
CA GLU A 289 15.01 -9.76 -13.45
C GLU A 289 14.28 -8.41 -13.46
N ALA A 290 13.24 -8.22 -12.65
CA ALA A 290 12.49 -6.95 -12.61
C ALA A 290 13.45 -5.79 -12.26
N LYS A 291 13.38 -4.71 -13.05
CA LYS A 291 14.16 -3.50 -12.81
C LYS A 291 13.40 -2.61 -11.83
N ILE A 292 13.90 -2.46 -10.62
CA ILE A 292 13.27 -1.68 -9.57
C ILE A 292 14.30 -0.89 -8.78
N CYS A 293 13.97 0.36 -8.47
CA CYS A 293 14.67 1.20 -7.49
C CYS A 293 13.68 1.69 -6.42
N THR A 294 14.22 2.21 -5.32
CA THR A 294 13.45 2.82 -4.22
C THR A 294 13.77 4.29 -4.12
N VAL A 295 12.77 5.10 -3.73
CA VAL A 295 12.91 6.51 -3.41
C VAL A 295 12.35 6.72 -2.02
N SER A 296 13.23 6.78 -1.03
CA SER A 296 12.94 7.03 0.39
C SER A 296 13.61 8.30 0.91
N THR A 297 14.64 8.80 0.20
CA THR A 297 15.43 9.99 0.52
C THR A 297 15.65 10.86 -0.72
N MET A 298 16.05 12.12 -0.50
CA MET A 298 16.43 13.01 -1.61
C MET A 298 17.65 12.48 -2.41
N GLU A 299 18.56 11.75 -1.77
CA GLU A 299 19.67 11.07 -2.47
C GLU A 299 19.16 9.97 -3.40
N ASP A 300 18.13 9.20 -2.97
CA ASP A 300 17.52 8.18 -3.82
C ASP A 300 16.82 8.78 -5.04
N LEU A 301 16.28 9.99 -4.93
CA LEU A 301 15.68 10.71 -6.07
C LEU A 301 16.72 10.91 -7.19
N VAL A 302 17.95 11.30 -6.84
CA VAL A 302 19.05 11.45 -7.82
C VAL A 302 19.41 10.09 -8.42
N ARG A 303 19.58 9.06 -7.58
CA ARG A 303 19.89 7.69 -8.05
C ARG A 303 18.80 7.12 -8.96
N MET A 304 17.53 7.43 -8.70
CA MET A 304 16.41 7.02 -9.56
C MET A 304 16.52 7.64 -10.96
N GLN A 305 16.92 8.92 -11.07
CA GLN A 305 17.12 9.55 -12.38
C GLN A 305 18.22 8.84 -13.16
N ASP A 306 19.37 8.54 -12.53
CA ASP A 306 20.45 7.77 -13.14
C ASP A 306 19.98 6.38 -13.57
N PHE A 307 19.31 5.64 -12.67
CA PHE A 307 18.74 4.32 -12.95
C PHE A 307 17.81 4.28 -14.16
N LEU A 308 16.97 5.30 -14.33
CA LEU A 308 16.07 5.39 -15.47
C LEU A 308 16.78 5.87 -16.74
N ASN A 309 17.91 6.59 -16.62
CA ASN A 309 18.69 7.10 -17.75
C ASN A 309 19.73 6.11 -18.26
N GLU A 310 20.42 5.36 -17.40
CA GLU A 310 21.53 4.43 -17.75
C GLU A 310 21.14 3.29 -18.71
N THR A 311 19.88 3.14 -19.03
CA THR A 311 19.37 2.04 -19.86
C THR A 311 18.88 2.52 -21.23
N VAL A 312 19.45 3.62 -21.73
CA VAL A 312 19.27 4.10 -23.13
C VAL A 312 20.28 3.47 -24.08
#